data_ca9a39afdaedd2565cef4a9408935a49
#
_entry.id   ca9a39afdaedd2565cef4a9408935a49
#
_cell.length_a   1.000
_cell.length_b   1.000
_cell.length_c   1.000
_cell.angle_alpha   90.00
_cell.angle_beta   90.00
_cell.angle_gamma   90.00
#
_symmetry.space_group_name_H-M   'P 1'
#
loop_
_entity.id
_entity.type
_entity.pdbx_description
1 polymer ?
#
loop_
_entity_poly.entity_id
_entity_poly.type
_entity_poly.pdbx_seq_one_letter_code
_entity_poly.pdbx_strand_id
1 'polypeptide(L)'
;MKHTTKMLEDDPYLDSYLDAPWAKAPKAYQNIVHEDENVIVFKDGFPVTEGHLLFVPKKRQRRLDITICFEYAWEWGVKGIMNYKWEAFNIGINNGVAAGQSVMWPHVHMIPRRKGDVEDPKRVKGGVRHVIPFKGYY
;
A
#
# COMPACT_ATOMS: atom_id res chain seq x y z
N MET A 1 -2.70 26.04 3.24
CA MET A 1 -1.95 25.09 4.05
C MET A 1 -0.48 25.07 3.71
N LYS A 2 0.03 26.24 3.36
CA LYS A 2 1.44 26.44 2.97
C LYS A 2 2.41 26.04 4.08
N HIS A 3 2.07 26.32 5.35
CA HIS A 3 2.95 26.03 6.48
C HIS A 3 3.16 24.53 6.69
N THR A 4 2.11 23.74 6.55
CA THR A 4 2.20 22.30 6.74
C THR A 4 3.09 21.67 5.68
N THR A 5 2.92 22.05 4.41
CA THR A 5 3.73 21.55 3.30
C THR A 5 5.21 21.87 3.51
N LYS A 6 5.52 23.11 3.87
CA LYS A 6 6.89 23.55 4.11
C LYS A 6 7.52 22.80 5.28
N MET A 7 6.79 22.62 6.39
CA MET A 7 7.28 21.87 7.54
C MET A 7 7.62 20.41 7.18
N LEU A 8 6.79 19.78 6.37
CA LEU A 8 7.02 18.39 5.94
C LEU A 8 8.23 18.29 5.01
N GLU A 9 8.42 19.27 4.13
CA GLU A 9 9.56 19.29 3.21
C GLU A 9 10.88 19.56 3.92
N ASP A 10 10.87 20.39 4.97
CA ASP A 10 12.07 20.81 5.70
C ASP A 10 12.44 19.88 6.85
N ASP A 11 11.59 18.94 7.22
CA ASP A 11 11.86 18.02 8.32
C ASP A 11 12.79 16.90 7.86
N PRO A 12 14.07 16.89 8.30
CA PRO A 12 15.04 15.89 7.85
C PRO A 12 14.70 14.47 8.30
N TYR A 13 13.87 14.32 9.32
CA TYR A 13 13.48 13.00 9.82
C TYR A 13 12.37 12.36 9.00
N LEU A 14 11.67 13.13 8.17
CA LEU A 14 10.54 12.65 7.39
C LEU A 14 10.94 12.14 6.00
N ASP A 15 12.16 12.45 5.55
CA ASP A 15 12.57 12.18 4.16
C ASP A 15 13.50 10.98 4.00
N SER A 16 14.00 10.40 5.08
CA SER A 16 14.94 9.29 4.99
C SER A 16 14.25 7.95 5.16
N TYR A 17 14.30 7.10 4.14
CA TYR A 17 13.84 5.72 4.24
C TYR A 17 14.57 4.95 5.35
N LEU A 18 15.81 5.35 5.71
CA LEU A 18 16.56 4.70 6.77
C LEU A 18 15.85 4.76 8.12
N ASP A 19 14.94 5.74 8.29
CA ASP A 19 14.12 5.87 9.51
C ASP A 19 12.81 5.07 9.42
N ALA A 20 12.49 4.51 8.27
CA ALA A 20 11.28 3.70 8.12
C ALA A 20 11.41 2.39 8.91
N PRO A 21 10.32 1.90 9.52
CA PRO A 21 10.34 0.65 10.25
C PRO A 21 10.87 -0.52 9.44
N TRP A 22 10.55 -0.58 8.15
CA TRP A 22 11.02 -1.65 7.28
C TRP A 22 12.53 -1.62 7.04
N ALA A 23 13.14 -0.42 7.00
CA ALA A 23 14.58 -0.29 6.81
C ALA A 23 15.36 -0.81 8.02
N LYS A 24 14.73 -0.80 9.20
CA LYS A 24 15.32 -1.27 10.45
C LYS A 24 15.10 -2.76 10.68
N ALA A 25 14.21 -3.38 9.94
CA ALA A 25 13.96 -4.81 10.05
C ALA A 25 15.12 -5.62 9.43
N PRO A 26 15.42 -6.82 9.97
CA PRO A 26 16.36 -7.71 9.31
C PRO A 26 15.94 -7.99 7.87
N LYS A 27 16.89 -8.01 6.95
CA LYS A 27 16.60 -8.21 5.52
C LYS A 27 15.79 -9.47 5.24
N ALA A 28 15.96 -10.51 6.04
CA ALA A 28 15.21 -11.76 5.90
C ALA A 28 13.69 -11.57 6.04
N TYR A 29 13.25 -10.52 6.74
CA TYR A 29 11.83 -10.23 6.95
C TYR A 29 11.30 -9.12 6.03
N GLN A 30 12.15 -8.51 5.23
CA GLN A 30 11.71 -7.44 4.34
C GLN A 30 10.99 -7.94 3.09
N ASN A 31 11.28 -9.16 2.65
CA ASN A 31 10.62 -9.77 1.48
C ASN A 31 10.53 -8.83 0.27
N ILE A 32 11.66 -8.23 -0.09
CA ILE A 32 11.73 -7.24 -1.17
C ILE A 32 11.48 -7.92 -2.52
N VAL A 33 10.52 -7.39 -3.27
CA VAL A 33 10.17 -7.84 -4.62
C VAL A 33 10.85 -6.96 -5.66
N HIS A 34 10.96 -5.66 -5.37
CA HIS A 34 11.55 -4.68 -6.27
C HIS A 34 12.06 -3.49 -5.47
N GLU A 35 13.13 -2.88 -5.96
CA GLU A 35 13.65 -1.64 -5.39
C GLU A 35 14.27 -0.81 -6.51
N ASP A 36 13.95 0.48 -6.51
CA ASP A 36 14.60 1.46 -7.35
C ASP A 36 14.87 2.74 -6.54
N GLU A 37 15.23 3.83 -7.18
CA GLU A 37 15.55 5.08 -6.48
C GLU A 37 14.36 5.73 -5.77
N ASN A 38 13.13 5.39 -6.16
CA ASN A 38 11.92 6.04 -5.66
C ASN A 38 11.08 5.14 -4.76
N VAL A 39 11.04 3.84 -5.02
CA VAL A 39 10.08 2.92 -4.43
C VAL A 39 10.76 1.62 -4.02
N ILE A 40 10.30 1.07 -2.91
CA ILE A 40 10.60 -0.31 -2.53
C ILE A 40 9.28 -1.07 -2.46
N VAL A 41 9.23 -2.25 -3.06
CA VAL A 41 8.05 -3.11 -3.07
C VAL A 41 8.32 -4.34 -2.21
N PHE A 42 7.47 -4.55 -1.22
CA PHE A 42 7.56 -5.69 -0.30
C PHE A 42 6.36 -6.62 -0.45
N LYS A 43 6.56 -7.90 -0.19
CA LYS A 43 5.44 -8.77 0.15
C LYS A 43 4.96 -8.40 1.54
N ASP A 44 3.66 -8.21 1.72
CA ASP A 44 3.10 -7.99 3.06
C ASP A 44 3.41 -9.20 3.94
N GLY A 45 3.89 -8.95 5.16
CA GLY A 45 4.22 -10.00 6.11
C GLY A 45 2.99 -10.71 6.68
N PHE A 46 1.82 -10.06 6.59
CA PHE A 46 0.52 -10.58 7.03
C PHE A 46 -0.49 -10.43 5.89
N PRO A 47 -0.30 -11.17 4.78
CA PRO A 47 -1.09 -10.91 3.57
C PRO A 47 -2.57 -11.21 3.78
N VAL A 48 -3.42 -10.30 3.30
CA VAL A 48 -4.87 -10.50 3.27
C VAL A 48 -5.21 -11.63 2.29
N THR A 49 -4.45 -11.71 1.20
CA THR A 49 -4.58 -12.74 0.17
C THR A 49 -3.21 -12.96 -0.46
N GLU A 50 -3.03 -14.08 -1.12
CA GLU A 50 -1.77 -14.38 -1.81
C GLU A 50 -1.47 -13.32 -2.86
N GLY A 51 -0.24 -12.79 -2.82
CA GLY A 51 0.20 -11.74 -3.73
C GLY A 51 -0.01 -10.31 -3.21
N HIS A 52 -0.47 -10.14 -1.97
CA HIS A 52 -0.61 -8.82 -1.33
C HIS A 52 0.76 -8.14 -1.23
N LEU A 53 0.91 -6.98 -1.85
CA LEU A 53 2.15 -6.22 -1.89
C LEU A 53 1.98 -4.85 -1.25
N LEU A 54 3.09 -4.35 -0.70
CA LEU A 54 3.21 -2.98 -0.20
C LEU A 54 4.17 -2.21 -1.10
N PHE A 55 3.77 -1.02 -1.50
CA PHE A 55 4.57 -0.09 -2.31
C PHE A 55 4.94 1.07 -1.43
N VAL A 56 6.23 1.22 -1.15
CA VAL A 56 6.74 2.10 -0.11
C VAL A 56 7.63 3.16 -0.74
N PRO A 57 7.31 4.45 -0.57
CA PRO A 57 8.15 5.52 -1.09
C PRO A 57 9.42 5.63 -0.26
N LYS A 58 10.55 5.89 -0.92
CA LYS A 58 11.81 6.14 -0.22
C LYS A 58 11.86 7.51 0.43
N LYS A 59 10.97 8.43 0.01
CA LYS A 59 10.82 9.75 0.59
C LYS A 59 9.39 9.91 1.10
N ARG A 60 9.28 10.01 2.39
CA ARG A 60 8.03 9.87 3.14
C ARG A 60 6.92 10.83 2.73
N GLN A 61 7.25 12.09 2.54
CA GLN A 61 6.25 13.14 2.44
C GLN A 61 6.09 13.74 1.05
N ARG A 62 6.83 13.26 0.08
CA ARG A 62 6.68 13.77 -1.27
C ARG A 62 5.45 13.19 -1.95
N ARG A 63 4.58 14.09 -2.39
CA ARG A 63 3.36 13.70 -3.11
C ARG A 63 3.67 12.85 -4.34
N LEU A 64 4.70 13.23 -5.11
CA LEU A 64 5.10 12.49 -6.31
C LEU A 64 5.52 11.06 -5.99
N ASP A 65 6.25 10.86 -4.89
CA ASP A 65 6.71 9.53 -4.51
C ASP A 65 5.55 8.63 -4.13
N ILE A 66 4.53 9.18 -3.46
CA ILE A 66 3.30 8.45 -3.14
C ILE A 66 2.52 8.14 -4.42
N THR A 67 2.42 9.10 -5.34
CA THR A 67 1.75 8.91 -6.63
C THR A 67 2.43 7.81 -7.45
N ILE A 68 3.77 7.77 -7.45
CA ILE A 68 4.52 6.72 -8.12
C ILE A 68 4.19 5.35 -7.52
N CYS A 69 4.01 5.26 -6.20
CA CYS A 69 3.59 4.02 -5.57
C CYS A 69 2.25 3.52 -6.10
N PHE A 70 1.28 4.42 -6.30
CA PHE A 70 -0.01 4.06 -6.90
C PHE A 70 0.15 3.59 -8.35
N GLU A 71 1.00 4.24 -9.12
CA GLU A 71 1.28 3.82 -10.50
C GLU A 71 1.88 2.40 -10.53
N TYR A 72 2.85 2.14 -9.69
CA TYR A 72 3.48 0.82 -9.59
C TYR A 72 2.47 -0.24 -9.16
N ALA A 73 1.66 0.08 -8.16
CA ALA A 73 0.63 -0.83 -7.67
C ALA A 73 -0.36 -1.20 -8.79
N TRP A 74 -0.77 -0.23 -9.58
CA TRP A 74 -1.64 -0.44 -10.74
C TRP A 74 -0.98 -1.36 -11.76
N GLU A 75 0.27 -1.08 -12.13
CA GLU A 75 1.00 -1.88 -13.11
C GLU A 75 1.19 -3.33 -12.66
N TRP A 76 1.55 -3.53 -11.39
CA TRP A 76 1.67 -4.88 -10.82
C TRP A 76 0.34 -5.62 -10.83
N GLY A 77 -0.72 -4.92 -10.45
CA GLY A 77 -2.07 -5.49 -10.47
C GLY A 77 -2.50 -5.94 -11.86
N VAL A 78 -2.29 -5.08 -12.86
CA VAL A 78 -2.62 -5.39 -14.26
C VAL A 78 -1.78 -6.56 -14.79
N LYS A 79 -0.49 -6.57 -14.49
CA LYS A 79 0.39 -7.69 -14.89
C LYS A 79 -0.08 -9.02 -14.31
N GLY A 80 -0.53 -9.01 -13.07
CA GLY A 80 -1.07 -10.22 -12.44
C GLY A 80 -2.32 -10.73 -13.15
N ILE A 81 -3.20 -9.83 -13.58
CA ILE A 81 -4.37 -10.19 -14.38
C ILE A 81 -3.94 -10.77 -15.73
N MET A 82 -3.02 -10.11 -16.41
CA MET A 82 -2.52 -10.55 -17.72
C MET A 82 -1.85 -11.92 -17.64
N ASN A 83 -1.23 -12.23 -16.53
CA ASN A 83 -0.53 -13.49 -16.29
C ASN A 83 -1.41 -14.55 -15.59
N TYR A 84 -2.71 -14.31 -15.50
CA TYR A 84 -3.70 -15.23 -14.91
C TYR A 84 -3.42 -15.60 -13.45
N LYS A 85 -2.76 -14.69 -12.70
CA LYS A 85 -2.48 -14.89 -11.27
C LYS A 85 -3.65 -14.50 -10.37
N TRP A 86 -4.42 -13.50 -10.78
CA TRP A 86 -5.67 -13.06 -10.14
C TRP A 86 -6.57 -12.39 -11.16
N GLU A 87 -7.82 -12.17 -10.80
CA GLU A 87 -8.83 -11.67 -11.71
C GLU A 87 -9.05 -10.16 -11.61
N ALA A 88 -8.76 -9.60 -10.42
CA ALA A 88 -8.96 -8.19 -10.11
C ALA A 88 -8.02 -7.79 -8.97
N PHE A 89 -8.03 -6.52 -8.57
CA PHE A 89 -7.25 -6.07 -7.44
C PHE A 89 -7.83 -4.79 -6.86
N ASN A 90 -7.53 -4.56 -5.57
CA ASN A 90 -7.78 -3.29 -4.92
C ASN A 90 -6.45 -2.60 -4.63
N ILE A 91 -6.44 -1.27 -4.70
CA ILE A 91 -5.30 -0.44 -4.29
C ILE A 91 -5.81 0.54 -3.23
N GLY A 92 -5.02 0.76 -2.21
CA GLY A 92 -5.39 1.73 -1.20
C GLY A 92 -4.25 2.11 -0.28
N ILE A 93 -4.42 3.22 0.41
CA ILE A 93 -3.50 3.73 1.42
C ILE A 93 -4.30 4.12 2.66
N ASN A 94 -3.75 3.81 3.83
CA ASN A 94 -4.27 4.29 5.09
C ASN A 94 -3.42 5.48 5.52
N ASN A 95 -3.99 6.67 5.54
CA ASN A 95 -3.29 7.87 5.97
C ASN A 95 -3.83 8.35 7.30
N GLY A 96 -3.07 8.12 8.35
CA GLY A 96 -3.43 8.51 9.72
C GLY A 96 -4.00 7.35 10.53
N VAL A 97 -3.82 7.45 11.85
CA VAL A 97 -4.26 6.41 12.81
C VAL A 97 -5.76 6.18 12.72
N ALA A 98 -6.55 7.26 12.59
CA ALA A 98 -8.01 7.15 12.47
C ALA A 98 -8.47 6.41 11.22
N ALA A 99 -7.61 6.31 10.20
CA ALA A 99 -7.89 5.58 8.97
C ALA A 99 -7.30 4.16 8.97
N GLY A 100 -6.78 3.72 10.11
CA GLY A 100 -6.24 2.37 10.26
C GLY A 100 -4.75 2.22 9.97
N GLN A 101 -4.02 3.33 9.86
CA GLN A 101 -2.58 3.24 9.66
C GLN A 101 -1.90 2.73 10.94
N SER A 102 -1.17 1.63 10.83
CA SER A 102 -0.45 1.02 11.96
C SER A 102 1.05 1.25 11.89
N VAL A 103 1.62 1.30 10.70
CA VAL A 103 3.04 1.64 10.47
C VAL A 103 3.10 3.06 9.95
N MET A 104 3.84 3.93 10.63
CA MET A 104 3.79 5.38 10.40
C MET A 104 4.63 5.87 9.22
N TRP A 105 5.11 5.00 8.38
CA TRP A 105 5.67 5.35 7.08
C TRP A 105 4.61 5.08 6.02
N PRO A 106 4.36 6.02 5.06
CA PRO A 106 3.32 5.81 4.05
C PRO A 106 3.59 4.57 3.21
N HIS A 107 2.54 3.84 2.91
CA HIS A 107 2.62 2.66 2.07
C HIS A 107 1.29 2.40 1.38
N VAL A 108 1.38 2.02 0.12
CA VAL A 108 0.21 1.70 -0.72
C VAL A 108 0.08 0.19 -0.80
N HIS A 109 -1.12 -0.30 -0.51
CA HIS A 109 -1.45 -1.71 -0.64
C HIS A 109 -1.93 -2.02 -2.06
N MET A 110 -1.48 -3.13 -2.61
CA MET A 110 -2.14 -3.76 -3.75
C MET A 110 -2.58 -5.15 -3.30
N ILE A 111 -3.88 -5.37 -3.32
CA ILE A 111 -4.50 -6.59 -2.82
C ILE A 111 -5.15 -7.33 -3.98
N PRO A 112 -4.57 -8.46 -4.41
CA PRO A 112 -5.19 -9.30 -5.44
C PRO A 112 -6.56 -9.79 -5.02
N ARG A 113 -7.49 -9.80 -5.98
CA ARG A 113 -8.85 -10.27 -5.76
C ARG A 113 -9.14 -11.42 -6.72
N ARG A 114 -9.81 -12.42 -6.17
CA ARG A 114 -10.15 -13.64 -6.92
C ARG A 114 -11.62 -13.94 -6.74
N LYS A 115 -12.24 -14.51 -7.77
CA LYS A 115 -13.63 -14.93 -7.71
C LYS A 115 -13.82 -15.87 -6.51
N GLY A 116 -14.81 -15.58 -5.67
CA GLY A 116 -15.10 -16.40 -4.50
C GLY A 116 -14.24 -16.09 -3.27
N ASP A 117 -13.45 -15.03 -3.29
CA ASP A 117 -12.60 -14.67 -2.15
C ASP A 117 -13.35 -13.99 -0.99
N VAL A 118 -14.63 -13.67 -1.16
CA VAL A 118 -15.52 -13.21 -0.11
C VAL A 118 -16.61 -14.23 0.15
N GLU A 119 -17.03 -14.38 1.42
CA GLU A 119 -18.00 -15.41 1.81
C GLU A 119 -19.39 -15.20 1.22
N ASP A 120 -19.83 -13.95 1.12
CA ASP A 120 -21.16 -13.61 0.57
C ASP A 120 -21.01 -12.51 -0.49
N PRO A 121 -20.66 -12.88 -1.73
CA PRO A 121 -20.45 -11.91 -2.80
C PRO A 121 -21.73 -11.18 -3.24
N LYS A 122 -22.90 -11.66 -2.85
CA LYS A 122 -24.18 -10.99 -3.14
C LYS A 122 -24.42 -9.79 -2.24
N ARG A 123 -23.95 -9.87 -1.00
CA ARG A 123 -24.17 -8.82 0.00
C ARG A 123 -22.94 -7.97 0.24
N VAL A 124 -21.76 -8.58 0.25
CA VAL A 124 -20.50 -7.91 0.55
C VAL A 124 -19.54 -8.18 -0.59
N LYS A 125 -19.23 -7.15 -1.37
CA LYS A 125 -18.28 -7.27 -2.48
C LYS A 125 -16.83 -7.10 -2.05
N GLY A 126 -16.60 -6.58 -0.83
CA GLY A 126 -15.26 -6.40 -0.30
C GLY A 126 -14.47 -5.30 -0.99
N GLY A 127 -15.15 -4.25 -1.47
CA GLY A 127 -14.51 -3.10 -2.10
C GLY A 127 -14.11 -2.02 -1.12
N VAL A 128 -13.60 -0.92 -1.64
CA VAL A 128 -13.09 0.23 -0.87
C VAL A 128 -14.13 0.78 0.12
N ARG A 129 -15.42 0.69 -0.21
CA ARG A 129 -16.49 1.18 0.66
C ARG A 129 -16.59 0.45 2.01
N HIS A 130 -15.95 -0.71 2.14
CA HIS A 130 -16.00 -1.53 3.35
C HIS A 130 -14.93 -1.17 4.39
N VAL A 131 -14.30 0.00 4.25
CA VAL A 131 -13.34 0.50 5.24
C VAL A 131 -13.98 0.80 6.59
N ILE A 132 -15.29 1.11 6.60
CA ILE A 132 -16.07 1.20 7.84
C ILE A 132 -16.98 -0.02 7.85
N PRO A 133 -16.81 -0.93 8.83
CA PRO A 133 -17.60 -2.16 8.88
C PRO A 133 -19.10 -1.88 8.87
N PHE A 134 -19.83 -2.69 8.10
CA PHE A 134 -21.29 -2.64 7.97
C PHE A 134 -21.87 -1.37 7.34
N LYS A 135 -21.03 -0.46 6.83
CA LYS A 135 -21.47 0.77 6.17
C LYS A 135 -21.32 0.75 4.64
N GLY A 136 -20.54 -0.17 4.12
CA GLY A 136 -20.17 -0.22 2.71
C GLY A 136 -21.08 -1.03 1.80
N TYR A 137 -22.22 -1.48 2.26
CA TYR A 137 -23.13 -2.30 1.46
C TYR A 137 -23.74 -1.52 0.30
N TYR A 138 -23.85 -2.15 -0.86
CA TYR A 138 -24.50 -1.63 -2.07
C TYR A 138 -24.90 -2.73 -3.03
#